data_3c028dc703466634368153dad1e20f46
#
_entry.id   3c028dc703466634368153dad1e20f46
#
_cell.length_a   1.000
_cell.length_b   1.000
_cell.length_c   1.000
_cell.angle_alpha   90.00
_cell.angle_beta   90.00
_cell.angle_gamma   90.00
#
_symmetry.space_group_name_H-M   'P 1'
#
loop_
_entity.id
_entity.type
_entity.pdbx_description
1 polymer ?
#
loop_
_entity_poly.entity_id
_entity_poly.type
_entity_poly.pdbx_seq_one_letter_code
_entity_poly.pdbx_strand_id
1 'polypeptide(L)'
;HASYRRQRQMCIRDSYQSALSDPSAAMLEVLDPEQNNTFMDHYLEVEWDLSSVLFICTANTTQSISSPLLDRMEQIPLSGYTELEKQEIANRFLIPRQAKDHGLKENWIRFKKDALQEVIIGYTREAGVRNLEREIGKVCRKVVTKLVRTGKDRKITVTSKLVKELLGVPVHQRDYKADQNEVGIAMGLGVTQMGGELMLIEAVLMPGSGKTVLTGKLGEVMQESAKAAFSFVRSNTQLLGIDEDDFAKSDLHIHIPDGAIPKDGPSAGLPLMIAIISAFTKNPVKNEVA
;
A
#
# COMPACT_ATOMS: atom_id res chain seq x y z
N HIS A 1 -23.76 -0.96 -42.11
CA HIS A 1 -22.39 -0.46 -42.02
C HIS A 1 -22.04 -0.32 -40.54
N ALA A 2 -21.38 -1.33 -39.98
CA ALA A 2 -20.80 -1.22 -38.62
C ALA A 2 -19.49 -0.45 -38.76
N SER A 3 -19.48 0.81 -38.31
CA SER A 3 -18.25 1.58 -38.20
C SER A 3 -17.42 0.99 -37.04
N TYR A 4 -16.31 0.35 -37.38
CA TYR A 4 -15.32 -0.04 -36.38
C TYR A 4 -14.74 1.22 -35.75
N ARG A 5 -15.22 1.57 -34.52
CA ARG A 5 -14.54 2.54 -33.66
C ARG A 5 -13.23 1.90 -33.20
N ARG A 6 -12.09 2.35 -33.72
CA ARG A 6 -10.78 1.97 -33.21
C ARG A 6 -10.61 2.62 -31.85
N GLN A 7 -10.72 1.83 -30.79
CA GLN A 7 -10.28 2.24 -29.46
C GLN A 7 -8.74 2.26 -29.46
N ARG A 8 -8.17 3.43 -29.23
CA ARG A 8 -6.73 3.55 -28.91
C ARG A 8 -6.59 3.70 -27.42
N GLN A 9 -5.90 2.74 -26.80
CA GLN A 9 -5.51 2.81 -25.40
C GLN A 9 -4.13 3.46 -25.32
N MET A 10 -4.05 4.60 -24.64
CA MET A 10 -2.80 5.30 -24.41
C MET A 10 -2.38 5.09 -22.96
N CYS A 11 -1.25 4.43 -22.73
CA CYS A 11 -0.66 4.26 -21.41
C CYS A 11 0.32 5.40 -21.16
N ILE A 12 0.03 6.28 -20.20
CA ILE A 12 0.99 7.23 -19.68
C ILE A 12 1.78 6.50 -18.59
N ARG A 13 2.78 5.73 -19.02
CA ARG A 13 3.74 5.13 -18.12
C ARG A 13 4.98 6.01 -18.08
N ASP A 14 5.27 6.53 -16.89
CA ASP A 14 6.55 7.17 -16.58
C ASP A 14 6.94 8.32 -17.53
N SER A 15 6.01 9.23 -17.80
CA SER A 15 6.31 10.47 -18.51
C SER A 15 7.21 11.34 -17.63
N TYR A 16 8.52 11.07 -17.65
CA TYR A 16 9.49 12.01 -17.14
C TYR A 16 9.43 13.27 -18.00
N GLN A 17 9.14 14.41 -17.37
CA GLN A 17 9.39 15.70 -17.99
C GLN A 17 10.88 15.78 -18.31
N SER A 18 11.24 15.61 -19.57
CA SER A 18 12.57 15.97 -20.04
C SER A 18 12.50 17.40 -20.57
N ALA A 19 13.58 18.14 -20.47
CA ALA A 19 13.65 19.52 -20.99
C ALA A 19 13.40 19.63 -22.52
N LEU A 20 13.24 18.49 -23.20
CA LEU A 20 13.09 18.38 -24.66
C LEU A 20 11.71 17.86 -25.11
N SER A 21 10.86 17.36 -24.21
CA SER A 21 9.52 16.89 -24.55
C SER A 21 8.60 16.92 -23.34
N ASP A 22 7.50 17.65 -23.43
CA ASP A 22 6.41 17.60 -22.48
C ASP A 22 5.21 16.86 -23.09
N PRO A 23 5.03 15.56 -22.77
CA PRO A 23 3.90 14.79 -23.27
C PRO A 23 2.55 15.34 -22.82
N SER A 24 2.52 16.08 -21.70
CA SER A 24 1.30 16.67 -21.16
C SER A 24 0.77 17.78 -22.06
N ALA A 25 1.65 18.55 -22.71
CA ALA A 25 1.25 19.59 -23.65
C ALA A 25 0.55 19.01 -24.88
N ALA A 26 1.11 17.96 -25.48
CA ALA A 26 0.49 17.26 -26.61
C ALA A 26 -0.86 16.63 -26.22
N MET A 27 -1.00 16.15 -24.98
CA MET A 27 -2.26 15.58 -24.51
C MET A 27 -3.32 16.66 -24.26
N LEU A 28 -2.95 17.87 -23.87
CA LEU A 28 -3.90 18.98 -23.75
C LEU A 28 -4.55 19.28 -25.10
N GLU A 29 -3.80 19.27 -26.18
CA GLU A 29 -4.31 19.48 -27.54
C GLU A 29 -5.22 18.31 -27.99
N VAL A 30 -4.78 17.08 -27.77
CA VAL A 30 -5.54 15.86 -28.14
C VAL A 30 -6.87 15.74 -27.41
N LEU A 31 -6.91 16.12 -26.14
CA LEU A 31 -8.12 15.98 -25.29
C LEU A 31 -9.02 17.20 -25.30
N ASP A 32 -8.59 18.31 -25.89
CA ASP A 32 -9.39 19.52 -25.98
C ASP A 32 -10.40 19.40 -27.14
N PRO A 33 -11.73 19.39 -26.86
CA PRO A 33 -12.74 19.30 -27.93
C PRO A 33 -12.74 20.47 -28.91
N GLU A 34 -12.17 21.62 -28.51
CA GLU A 34 -12.11 22.80 -29.36
C GLU A 34 -10.91 22.76 -30.34
N GLN A 35 -9.87 21.97 -30.05
CA GLN A 35 -8.64 21.89 -30.81
C GLN A 35 -8.41 20.55 -31.51
N ASN A 36 -9.01 19.45 -30.99
CA ASN A 36 -8.73 18.10 -31.47
C ASN A 36 -9.29 17.77 -32.87
N ASN A 37 -10.14 18.63 -33.43
CA ASN A 37 -10.64 18.47 -34.79
C ASN A 37 -9.58 18.82 -35.87
N THR A 38 -8.55 19.58 -35.49
CA THR A 38 -7.42 19.98 -36.35
C THR A 38 -6.08 19.56 -35.74
N PHE A 39 -6.06 18.44 -35.05
CA PHE A 39 -4.83 17.92 -34.43
C PHE A 39 -3.77 17.66 -35.50
N MET A 40 -2.59 18.29 -35.35
CA MET A 40 -1.47 18.12 -36.26
C MET A 40 -0.51 17.06 -35.73
N ASP A 41 -0.27 16.04 -36.56
CA ASP A 41 0.84 15.11 -36.33
C ASP A 41 2.15 15.79 -36.70
N HIS A 42 2.98 16.17 -35.74
CA HIS A 42 4.22 16.89 -35.96
C HIS A 42 5.29 16.11 -36.75
N TYR A 43 5.14 14.81 -36.90
CA TYR A 43 6.06 13.98 -37.71
C TYR A 43 5.63 13.89 -39.16
N LEU A 44 4.32 13.75 -39.38
CA LEU A 44 3.76 13.60 -40.71
C LEU A 44 3.33 14.95 -41.33
N GLU A 45 3.26 16.00 -40.52
CA GLU A 45 2.75 17.33 -40.89
C GLU A 45 1.35 17.27 -41.56
N VAL A 46 0.50 16.38 -41.03
CA VAL A 46 -0.87 16.17 -41.53
C VAL A 46 -1.86 16.39 -40.42
N GLU A 47 -2.90 17.18 -40.69
CA GLU A 47 -4.03 17.38 -39.79
C GLU A 47 -4.95 16.15 -39.73
N TRP A 48 -5.37 15.84 -38.52
CA TRP A 48 -6.32 14.76 -38.23
C TRP A 48 -7.47 15.22 -37.38
N ASP A 49 -8.67 14.86 -37.75
CA ASP A 49 -9.86 15.09 -36.95
C ASP A 49 -10.00 13.96 -35.89
N LEU A 50 -9.77 14.30 -34.62
CA LEU A 50 -9.89 13.42 -33.46
C LEU A 50 -11.22 13.61 -32.70
N SER A 51 -12.12 14.48 -33.16
CA SER A 51 -13.38 14.78 -32.47
C SER A 51 -14.31 13.59 -32.24
N SER A 52 -14.20 12.55 -33.08
CA SER A 52 -14.97 11.31 -32.98
C SER A 52 -14.26 10.19 -32.21
N VAL A 53 -13.09 10.47 -31.60
CA VAL A 53 -12.27 9.47 -30.90
C VAL A 53 -12.60 9.49 -29.42
N LEU A 54 -12.88 8.33 -28.85
CA LEU A 54 -12.94 8.14 -27.39
C LEU A 54 -11.54 7.86 -26.86
N PHE A 55 -11.07 8.72 -25.94
CA PHE A 55 -9.79 8.56 -25.27
C PHE A 55 -9.97 7.91 -23.91
N ILE A 56 -9.19 6.86 -23.62
CA ILE A 56 -9.12 6.23 -22.31
C ILE A 56 -7.66 6.26 -21.86
N CYS A 57 -7.41 7.02 -20.80
CA CYS A 57 -6.10 7.14 -20.17
C CYS A 57 -6.03 6.30 -18.90
N THR A 58 -4.88 5.70 -18.62
CA THR A 58 -4.63 5.00 -17.36
C THR A 58 -3.41 5.57 -16.66
N ALA A 59 -3.50 5.78 -15.37
CA ALA A 59 -2.40 6.27 -14.54
C ALA A 59 -2.38 5.56 -13.19
N ASN A 60 -1.22 5.47 -12.57
CA ASN A 60 -1.08 4.90 -11.22
C ASN A 60 -1.36 5.94 -10.14
N THR A 61 -1.16 7.23 -10.44
CA THR A 61 -1.39 8.36 -9.54
C THR A 61 -1.81 9.59 -10.35
N THR A 62 -2.60 10.44 -9.75
CA THR A 62 -2.99 11.73 -10.33
C THR A 62 -2.06 12.86 -9.91
N GLN A 63 -1.20 12.65 -8.91
CA GLN A 63 -0.34 13.70 -8.34
C GLN A 63 0.66 14.30 -9.33
N SER A 64 1.10 13.52 -10.31
CA SER A 64 2.04 13.97 -11.35
C SER A 64 1.36 14.53 -12.60
N ILE A 65 0.02 14.50 -12.66
CA ILE A 65 -0.76 15.01 -13.79
C ILE A 65 -1.12 16.46 -13.52
N SER A 66 -0.89 17.34 -14.52
CA SER A 66 -1.22 18.75 -14.39
C SER A 66 -2.73 18.99 -14.22
N SER A 67 -3.10 19.99 -13.42
CA SER A 67 -4.50 20.32 -13.17
C SER A 67 -5.29 20.59 -14.47
N PRO A 68 -4.77 21.35 -15.45
CA PRO A 68 -5.49 21.56 -16.71
C PRO A 68 -5.79 20.27 -17.49
N LEU A 69 -4.94 19.26 -17.35
CA LEU A 69 -5.17 17.96 -18.01
C LEU A 69 -6.23 17.14 -17.25
N LEU A 70 -6.21 17.19 -15.92
CA LEU A 70 -7.23 16.52 -15.09
C LEU A 70 -8.62 17.12 -15.32
N ASP A 71 -8.71 18.43 -15.55
CA ASP A 71 -9.98 19.13 -15.79
C ASP A 71 -10.66 18.71 -17.12
N ARG A 72 -9.89 18.15 -18.05
CA ARG A 72 -10.39 17.62 -19.34
C ARG A 72 -10.73 16.12 -19.31
N MET A 73 -10.58 15.48 -18.16
CA MET A 73 -10.79 14.04 -18.02
C MET A 73 -11.81 13.73 -16.92
N GLU A 74 -12.68 12.76 -17.18
CA GLU A 74 -13.44 12.12 -16.13
C GLU A 74 -12.55 11.13 -15.39
N GLN A 75 -12.37 11.34 -14.08
CA GLN A 75 -11.55 10.48 -13.25
C GLN A 75 -12.38 9.34 -12.67
N ILE A 76 -11.99 8.12 -12.97
CA ILE A 76 -12.59 6.89 -12.42
C ILE A 76 -11.54 6.23 -11.53
N PRO A 77 -11.58 6.47 -10.20
CA PRO A 77 -10.63 5.86 -9.28
C PRO A 77 -10.92 4.37 -9.13
N LEU A 78 -9.89 3.55 -9.33
CA LEU A 78 -9.93 2.12 -9.05
C LEU A 78 -9.14 1.85 -7.77
N SER A 79 -9.84 1.52 -6.70
CA SER A 79 -9.22 1.14 -5.42
C SER A 79 -8.50 -0.20 -5.55
N GLY A 80 -7.55 -0.44 -4.64
CA GLY A 80 -6.93 -1.77 -4.48
C GLY A 80 -7.94 -2.80 -3.98
N TYR A 81 -7.58 -4.07 -4.14
CA TYR A 81 -8.39 -5.18 -3.67
C TYR A 81 -8.13 -5.48 -2.19
N THR A 82 -9.20 -5.76 -1.45
CA THR A 82 -9.15 -6.30 -0.10
C THR A 82 -8.60 -7.74 -0.10
N GLU A 83 -8.18 -8.23 1.06
CA GLU A 83 -7.69 -9.62 1.17
C GLU A 83 -8.75 -10.65 0.72
N LEU A 84 -10.02 -10.40 1.03
CA LEU A 84 -11.12 -11.30 0.63
C LEU A 84 -11.31 -11.29 -0.88
N GLU A 85 -11.28 -10.13 -1.51
CA GLU A 85 -11.35 -10.01 -2.97
C GLU A 85 -10.16 -10.67 -3.65
N LYS A 86 -8.93 -10.48 -3.12
CA LYS A 86 -7.74 -11.16 -3.61
C LYS A 86 -7.85 -12.68 -3.53
N GLN A 87 -8.44 -13.22 -2.45
CA GLN A 87 -8.71 -14.66 -2.31
C GLN A 87 -9.69 -15.15 -3.38
N GLU A 88 -10.77 -14.42 -3.62
CA GLU A 88 -11.76 -14.77 -4.65
C GLU A 88 -11.17 -14.70 -6.06
N ILE A 89 -10.45 -13.63 -6.38
CA ILE A 89 -9.76 -13.48 -7.66
C ILE A 89 -8.75 -14.60 -7.87
N ALA A 90 -7.98 -14.94 -6.84
CA ALA A 90 -6.99 -16.01 -6.92
C ALA A 90 -7.65 -17.37 -7.18
N ASN A 91 -8.72 -17.71 -6.46
CA ASN A 91 -9.40 -18.97 -6.63
C ASN A 91 -10.08 -19.11 -8.00
N ARG A 92 -10.75 -18.04 -8.45
CA ARG A 92 -11.54 -18.08 -9.70
C ARG A 92 -10.70 -17.95 -10.95
N PHE A 93 -9.60 -17.17 -10.90
CA PHE A 93 -8.87 -16.79 -12.09
C PHE A 93 -7.37 -17.14 -12.05
N LEU A 94 -6.65 -16.78 -10.97
CA LEU A 94 -5.19 -16.88 -10.98
C LEU A 94 -4.71 -18.34 -10.86
N ILE A 95 -5.27 -19.09 -9.93
CA ILE A 95 -4.88 -20.50 -9.71
C ILE A 95 -5.17 -21.36 -10.94
N PRO A 96 -6.38 -21.34 -11.54
CA PRO A 96 -6.64 -22.11 -12.76
C PRO A 96 -5.72 -21.72 -13.92
N ARG A 97 -5.50 -20.41 -14.12
CA ARG A 97 -4.61 -19.90 -15.15
C ARG A 97 -3.18 -20.38 -14.96
N GLN A 98 -2.62 -20.16 -13.75
CA GLN A 98 -1.25 -20.56 -13.44
C GLN A 98 -1.06 -22.08 -13.46
N ALA A 99 -2.05 -22.86 -13.05
CA ALA A 99 -2.01 -24.31 -13.17
C ALA A 99 -1.91 -24.74 -14.64
N LYS A 100 -2.75 -24.17 -15.51
CA LYS A 100 -2.73 -24.43 -16.95
C LYS A 100 -1.39 -24.02 -17.60
N ASP A 101 -0.90 -22.82 -17.30
CA ASP A 101 0.35 -22.28 -17.85
C ASP A 101 1.58 -23.14 -17.47
N HIS A 102 1.51 -23.85 -16.34
CA HIS A 102 2.57 -24.74 -15.86
C HIS A 102 2.29 -26.24 -16.14
N GLY A 103 1.32 -26.55 -17.00
CA GLY A 103 1.05 -27.91 -17.43
C GLY A 103 0.44 -28.83 -16.38
N LEU A 104 -0.12 -28.28 -15.31
CA LEU A 104 -0.89 -29.07 -14.33
C LEU A 104 -2.28 -29.38 -14.91
N LYS A 105 -2.69 -30.65 -14.81
CA LYS A 105 -4.04 -31.05 -15.18
C LYS A 105 -5.06 -30.39 -14.24
N GLU A 106 -6.27 -30.22 -14.73
CA GLU A 106 -7.36 -29.67 -13.96
C GLU A 106 -7.54 -30.43 -12.64
N ASN A 107 -7.73 -29.71 -11.54
CA ASN A 107 -7.84 -30.23 -10.18
C ASN A 107 -6.60 -30.96 -9.59
N TRP A 108 -5.43 -30.87 -10.22
CA TRP A 108 -4.21 -31.45 -9.65
C TRP A 108 -3.62 -30.59 -8.52
N ILE A 109 -3.92 -29.31 -8.49
CA ILE A 109 -3.54 -28.40 -7.43
C ILE A 109 -4.78 -27.75 -6.81
N ARG A 110 -4.84 -27.74 -5.50
CA ARG A 110 -5.89 -27.07 -4.73
C ARG A 110 -5.27 -26.31 -3.58
N PHE A 111 -5.53 -25.03 -3.51
CA PHE A 111 -5.12 -24.21 -2.36
C PHE A 111 -6.20 -24.27 -1.29
N LYS A 112 -5.79 -24.48 -0.04
CA LYS A 112 -6.64 -24.24 1.11
C LYS A 112 -6.72 -22.73 1.37
N LYS A 113 -7.78 -22.31 2.09
CA LYS A 113 -7.99 -20.90 2.43
C LYS A 113 -6.83 -20.33 3.24
N ASP A 114 -6.32 -21.08 4.22
CA ASP A 114 -5.16 -20.74 5.04
C ASP A 114 -3.87 -20.57 4.20
N ALA A 115 -3.67 -21.43 3.21
CA ALA A 115 -2.52 -21.35 2.32
C ALA A 115 -2.56 -20.08 1.43
N LEU A 116 -3.73 -19.75 0.90
CA LEU A 116 -3.88 -18.59 0.06
C LEU A 116 -3.74 -17.30 0.87
N GLN A 117 -4.29 -17.28 2.08
CA GLN A 117 -4.12 -16.18 3.01
C GLN A 117 -2.63 -15.99 3.39
N GLU A 118 -1.90 -17.09 3.62
CA GLU A 118 -0.45 -17.04 3.88
C GLU A 118 0.32 -16.42 2.70
N VAL A 119 -0.04 -16.76 1.45
CA VAL A 119 0.59 -16.16 0.26
C VAL A 119 0.28 -14.67 0.18
N ILE A 120 -0.97 -14.27 0.39
CA ILE A 120 -1.41 -12.88 0.29
C ILE A 120 -0.69 -12.01 1.34
N ILE A 121 -0.67 -12.45 2.60
CA ILE A 121 -0.13 -11.66 3.71
C ILE A 121 1.39 -11.77 3.80
N GLY A 122 1.92 -12.98 3.68
CA GLY A 122 3.34 -13.25 3.95
C GLY A 122 4.28 -13.01 2.76
N TYR A 123 3.77 -13.03 1.54
CA TYR A 123 4.64 -13.00 0.36
C TYR A 123 4.27 -11.90 -0.64
N THR A 124 3.15 -11.18 -0.43
CA THR A 124 2.76 -10.09 -1.30
C THR A 124 2.40 -8.84 -0.51
N ARG A 125 2.78 -7.67 -1.05
CA ARG A 125 2.40 -6.36 -0.51
C ARG A 125 2.11 -5.45 -1.70
N GLU A 126 0.85 -5.43 -2.13
CA GLU A 126 0.41 -4.71 -3.33
C GLU A 126 -1.09 -4.39 -3.27
N ALA A 127 -1.51 -3.31 -3.91
CA ALA A 127 -2.92 -2.97 -4.08
C ALA A 127 -3.63 -3.93 -5.05
N GLY A 128 -2.96 -4.38 -6.09
CA GLY A 128 -3.47 -5.31 -7.09
C GLY A 128 -3.23 -6.78 -6.75
N VAL A 129 -3.11 -7.61 -7.79
CA VAL A 129 -2.92 -9.06 -7.70
C VAL A 129 -1.75 -9.59 -8.55
N ARG A 130 -0.90 -8.70 -9.06
CA ARG A 130 0.18 -9.07 -9.98
C ARG A 130 1.29 -9.89 -9.31
N ASN A 131 1.69 -9.49 -8.10
CA ASN A 131 2.67 -10.25 -7.34
C ASN A 131 2.04 -11.53 -6.78
N LEU A 132 0.77 -11.50 -6.38
CA LEU A 132 0.02 -12.68 -5.98
C LEU A 132 0.00 -13.73 -7.11
N GLU A 133 -0.26 -13.31 -8.34
CA GLU A 133 -0.18 -14.21 -9.50
C GLU A 133 1.22 -14.82 -9.67
N ARG A 134 2.27 -14.01 -9.48
CA ARG A 134 3.66 -14.49 -9.58
C ARG A 134 4.00 -15.50 -8.48
N GLU A 135 3.57 -15.26 -7.25
CA GLU A 135 3.82 -16.19 -6.15
C GLU A 135 3.04 -17.50 -6.32
N ILE A 136 1.77 -17.44 -6.75
CA ILE A 136 0.99 -18.62 -7.14
C ILE A 136 1.71 -19.40 -8.24
N GLY A 137 2.23 -18.70 -9.26
CA GLY A 137 3.02 -19.32 -10.34
C GLY A 137 4.29 -19.99 -9.83
N LYS A 138 4.98 -19.40 -8.83
CA LYS A 138 6.15 -20.05 -8.19
C LYS A 138 5.75 -21.33 -7.46
N VAL A 139 4.62 -21.31 -6.73
CA VAL A 139 4.09 -22.52 -6.07
C VAL A 139 3.77 -23.59 -7.11
N CYS A 140 3.07 -23.25 -8.20
CA CYS A 140 2.73 -24.18 -9.27
C CYS A 140 3.99 -24.83 -9.87
N ARG A 141 5.02 -24.04 -10.21
CA ARG A 141 6.30 -24.57 -10.75
C ARG A 141 6.99 -25.53 -9.81
N LYS A 142 7.07 -25.19 -8.52
CA LYS A 142 7.69 -26.07 -7.52
C LYS A 142 6.90 -27.35 -7.26
N VAL A 143 5.56 -27.26 -7.35
CA VAL A 143 4.68 -28.44 -7.31
C VAL A 143 4.94 -29.35 -8.51
N VAL A 144 5.02 -28.81 -9.72
CA VAL A 144 5.37 -29.57 -10.94
C VAL A 144 6.72 -30.25 -10.77
N THR A 145 7.74 -29.54 -10.33
CA THR A 145 9.07 -30.11 -10.07
C THR A 145 9.01 -31.28 -9.08
N LYS A 146 8.20 -31.16 -8.01
CA LYS A 146 8.02 -32.21 -7.01
C LYS A 146 7.30 -33.44 -7.60
N LEU A 147 6.29 -33.24 -8.45
CA LEU A 147 5.57 -34.30 -9.14
C LEU A 147 6.49 -35.08 -10.10
N VAL A 148 7.23 -34.37 -10.94
CA VAL A 148 8.19 -34.97 -11.89
C VAL A 148 9.27 -35.78 -11.16
N ARG A 149 9.85 -35.23 -10.08
CA ARG A 149 10.89 -35.97 -9.29
C ARG A 149 10.37 -37.22 -8.61
N THR A 150 9.11 -37.21 -8.17
CA THR A 150 8.53 -38.36 -7.47
C THR A 150 7.89 -39.39 -8.39
N GLY A 151 7.71 -39.05 -9.68
CA GLY A 151 7.05 -39.90 -10.67
C GLY A 151 5.59 -40.25 -10.33
N LYS A 152 4.97 -39.50 -9.42
CA LYS A 152 3.60 -39.78 -8.95
C LYS A 152 2.62 -38.74 -9.44
N ASP A 153 1.76 -39.16 -10.32
CA ASP A 153 0.58 -38.38 -10.76
C ASP A 153 -0.44 -38.35 -9.62
N ARG A 154 -0.41 -37.34 -8.79
CA ARG A 154 -1.40 -37.19 -7.70
C ARG A 154 -1.80 -35.73 -7.48
N LYS A 155 -3.03 -35.59 -6.98
CA LYS A 155 -3.54 -34.28 -6.52
C LYS A 155 -2.74 -33.80 -5.33
N ILE A 156 -2.35 -32.51 -5.36
CA ILE A 156 -1.65 -31.84 -4.26
C ILE A 156 -2.55 -30.77 -3.66
N THR A 157 -2.75 -30.86 -2.36
CA THR A 157 -3.41 -29.81 -1.58
C THR A 157 -2.34 -28.92 -0.96
N VAL A 158 -2.34 -27.67 -1.36
CA VAL A 158 -1.44 -26.63 -0.83
C VAL A 158 -1.99 -26.14 0.50
N THR A 159 -1.21 -26.31 1.56
CA THR A 159 -1.48 -25.83 2.92
C THR A 159 -0.50 -24.70 3.26
N SER A 160 -0.77 -23.92 4.31
CA SER A 160 0.15 -22.88 4.80
C SER A 160 1.57 -23.43 5.06
N LYS A 161 1.67 -24.64 5.65
CA LYS A 161 2.96 -25.31 5.85
C LYS A 161 3.69 -25.58 4.53
N LEU A 162 2.97 -26.06 3.52
CA LEU A 162 3.56 -26.32 2.20
C LEU A 162 3.96 -25.03 1.49
N VAL A 163 3.21 -23.93 1.66
CA VAL A 163 3.59 -22.62 1.15
C VAL A 163 4.97 -22.20 1.71
N LYS A 164 5.15 -22.29 3.03
CA LYS A 164 6.44 -21.96 3.67
C LYS A 164 7.58 -22.87 3.22
N GLU A 165 7.32 -24.16 3.02
CA GLU A 165 8.30 -25.09 2.46
C GLU A 165 8.69 -24.69 1.02
N LEU A 166 7.71 -24.29 0.21
CA LEU A 166 7.95 -23.98 -1.20
C LEU A 166 8.48 -22.56 -1.42
N LEU A 167 7.96 -21.57 -0.74
CA LEU A 167 8.36 -20.17 -0.96
C LEU A 167 9.48 -19.69 -0.03
N GLY A 168 9.72 -20.42 1.08
CA GLY A 168 10.70 -20.05 2.09
C GLY A 168 10.10 -19.19 3.20
N VAL A 169 10.96 -18.43 3.89
CA VAL A 169 10.54 -17.53 4.97
C VAL A 169 9.64 -16.42 4.38
N PRO A 170 8.51 -16.12 5.02
CA PRO A 170 7.68 -14.99 4.61
C PRO A 170 8.49 -13.69 4.54
N VAL A 171 8.31 -12.95 3.46
CA VAL A 171 8.99 -11.67 3.22
C VAL A 171 8.35 -10.56 4.06
N HIS A 172 7.04 -10.68 4.29
CA HIS A 172 6.26 -9.74 5.09
C HIS A 172 5.78 -10.44 6.35
N GLN A 173 5.93 -9.79 7.47
CA GLN A 173 5.29 -10.23 8.71
C GLN A 173 3.91 -9.57 8.79
N ARG A 174 2.98 -10.21 9.50
CA ARG A 174 1.73 -9.56 9.87
C ARG A 174 2.07 -8.31 10.67
N ASP A 175 1.30 -7.26 10.45
CA ASP A 175 1.41 -6.05 11.25
C ASP A 175 1.49 -6.40 12.73
N TYR A 176 2.42 -5.76 13.41
CA TYR A 176 2.72 -6.04 14.80
C TYR A 176 1.47 -5.73 15.64
N LYS A 177 0.82 -6.76 16.12
CA LYS A 177 -0.12 -6.59 17.22
C LYS A 177 0.68 -6.83 18.50
N ALA A 178 0.72 -5.86 19.39
CA ALA A 178 1.31 -6.08 20.71
C ALA A 178 0.60 -7.27 21.37
N ASP A 179 1.35 -8.25 21.84
CA ASP A 179 0.78 -9.47 22.43
C ASP A 179 0.10 -9.19 23.77
N GLN A 180 0.46 -8.08 24.42
CA GLN A 180 -0.03 -7.66 25.73
C GLN A 180 -0.27 -6.14 25.75
N ASN A 181 -1.02 -5.70 26.77
CA ASN A 181 -1.18 -4.29 27.07
C ASN A 181 0.14 -3.76 27.63
N GLU A 182 0.70 -2.74 27.00
CA GLU A 182 2.01 -2.20 27.37
C GLU A 182 1.93 -0.70 27.66
N VAL A 183 2.82 -0.24 28.53
CA VAL A 183 2.93 1.18 28.87
C VAL A 183 3.73 1.89 27.78
N GLY A 184 3.22 3.01 27.30
CA GLY A 184 3.87 3.83 26.30
C GLY A 184 3.74 3.29 24.87
N ILE A 185 2.98 2.21 24.66
CA ILE A 185 2.77 1.62 23.33
C ILE A 185 1.32 1.82 22.90
N ALA A 186 1.13 2.44 21.73
CA ALA A 186 -0.19 2.61 21.14
C ALA A 186 -0.18 2.15 19.67
N MET A 187 -1.32 1.67 19.20
CA MET A 187 -1.52 1.31 17.80
C MET A 187 -2.18 2.47 17.07
N GLY A 188 -1.66 2.82 15.91
CA GLY A 188 -2.27 3.78 15.00
C GLY A 188 -2.68 3.10 13.70
N LEU A 189 -3.54 3.77 12.94
CA LEU A 189 -3.95 3.36 11.60
C LEU A 189 -3.29 4.25 10.57
N GLY A 190 -2.54 3.63 9.67
CA GLY A 190 -1.98 4.27 8.49
C GLY A 190 -2.73 3.84 7.24
N VAL A 191 -2.83 4.73 6.26
CA VAL A 191 -3.33 4.39 4.93
C VAL A 191 -2.19 4.48 3.93
N THR A 192 -1.95 3.39 3.22
CA THR A 192 -0.95 3.32 2.16
C THR A 192 -1.63 3.05 0.82
N GLN A 193 -0.89 3.16 -0.27
CA GLN A 193 -1.40 2.73 -1.59
C GLN A 193 -1.79 1.24 -1.63
N MET A 194 -1.35 0.47 -0.66
CA MET A 194 -1.62 -0.97 -0.54
C MET A 194 -2.79 -1.30 0.39
N GLY A 195 -3.34 -0.30 1.05
CA GLY A 195 -4.46 -0.44 2.00
C GLY A 195 -4.14 0.14 3.38
N GLY A 196 -4.97 -0.19 4.36
CA GLY A 196 -4.76 0.17 5.76
C GLY A 196 -3.67 -0.69 6.39
N GLU A 197 -2.82 -0.08 7.20
CA GLU A 197 -1.76 -0.74 7.97
C GLU A 197 -1.84 -0.32 9.43
N LEU A 198 -1.50 -1.25 10.32
CA LEU A 198 -1.29 -0.93 11.73
C LEU A 198 0.10 -0.32 11.89
N MET A 199 0.16 0.75 12.66
CA MET A 199 1.40 1.46 12.95
C MET A 199 1.64 1.45 14.45
N LEU A 200 2.71 0.80 14.89
CA LEU A 200 3.12 0.81 16.27
C LEU A 200 3.77 2.16 16.61
N ILE A 201 3.38 2.73 17.73
CA ILE A 201 3.94 3.96 18.28
C ILE A 201 4.46 3.67 19.68
N GLU A 202 5.72 3.92 19.90
CA GLU A 202 6.40 3.71 21.17
C GLU A 202 6.79 5.07 21.78
N ALA A 203 6.40 5.32 23.00
CA ALA A 203 6.76 6.50 23.77
C ALA A 203 7.48 6.08 25.06
N VAL A 204 8.71 6.51 25.25
CA VAL A 204 9.54 6.17 26.39
C VAL A 204 10.01 7.44 27.09
N LEU A 205 9.88 7.47 28.41
CA LEU A 205 10.41 8.52 29.27
C LEU A 205 11.79 8.13 29.79
N MET A 206 12.71 9.05 29.70
CA MET A 206 14.07 8.91 30.20
C MET A 206 14.39 10.08 31.15
N PRO A 207 15.25 9.92 32.19
CA PRO A 207 15.75 11.05 32.95
C PRO A 207 16.40 12.08 32.00
N GLY A 208 16.00 13.35 32.15
CA GLY A 208 16.44 14.36 31.19
C GLY A 208 16.10 15.79 31.59
N SER A 209 15.91 16.66 30.61
CA SER A 209 15.71 18.08 30.76
C SER A 209 14.48 18.62 29.98
N GLY A 210 13.53 17.77 29.67
CA GLY A 210 12.31 18.14 28.95
C GLY A 210 12.45 18.12 27.41
N LYS A 211 13.43 17.40 26.87
CA LYS A 211 13.63 17.28 25.42
C LYS A 211 12.73 16.22 24.81
N THR A 212 12.31 16.46 23.56
CA THR A 212 11.58 15.46 22.78
C THR A 212 12.47 14.97 21.64
N VAL A 213 12.63 13.64 21.54
CA VAL A 213 13.37 12.95 20.49
C VAL A 213 12.38 12.17 19.64
N LEU A 214 12.44 12.36 18.33
CA LEU A 214 11.56 11.67 17.37
C LEU A 214 12.42 10.81 16.45
N THR A 215 12.05 9.53 16.29
CA THR A 215 12.74 8.59 15.38
C THR A 215 11.73 7.76 14.58
N GLY A 216 12.15 7.21 13.42
CA GLY A 216 11.29 6.40 12.54
C GLY A 216 11.04 6.99 11.16
N LYS A 217 11.91 7.92 10.66
CA LYS A 217 11.76 8.61 9.37
C LYS A 217 10.41 9.30 9.22
N LEU A 218 10.04 10.09 10.22
CA LEU A 218 8.80 10.84 10.24
C LEU A 218 8.90 12.06 9.32
N GLY A 219 7.92 12.25 8.45
CA GLY A 219 7.76 13.45 7.65
C GLY A 219 7.36 14.65 8.50
N GLU A 220 7.34 15.83 7.89
CA GLU A 220 7.13 17.10 8.59
C GLU A 220 5.77 17.16 9.29
N VAL A 221 4.70 16.74 8.60
CA VAL A 221 3.34 16.73 9.16
C VAL A 221 3.21 15.82 10.37
N MET A 222 3.85 14.66 10.34
CA MET A 222 3.83 13.72 11.45
C MET A 222 4.67 14.22 12.64
N GLN A 223 5.80 14.90 12.38
CA GLN A 223 6.58 15.56 13.42
C GLN A 223 5.81 16.70 14.09
N GLU A 224 5.05 17.48 13.33
CA GLU A 224 4.15 18.50 13.87
C GLU A 224 3.05 17.88 14.72
N SER A 225 2.44 16.78 14.24
CA SER A 225 1.44 16.03 15.00
C SER A 225 1.98 15.52 16.35
N ALA A 226 3.23 15.04 16.38
CA ALA A 226 3.88 14.62 17.62
C ALA A 226 4.10 15.79 18.59
N LYS A 227 4.54 16.94 18.09
CA LYS A 227 4.71 18.16 18.89
C LYS A 227 3.37 18.68 19.43
N ALA A 228 2.33 18.66 18.60
CA ALA A 228 0.98 19.04 19.01
C ALA A 228 0.41 18.11 20.08
N ALA A 229 0.57 16.79 19.91
CA ALA A 229 0.18 15.79 20.90
C ALA A 229 0.90 16.00 22.24
N PHE A 230 2.21 16.23 22.22
CA PHE A 230 2.99 16.52 23.42
C PHE A 230 2.54 17.82 24.11
N SER A 231 2.30 18.89 23.34
CA SER A 231 1.81 20.17 23.85
C SER A 231 0.44 20.01 24.50
N PHE A 232 -0.46 19.24 23.89
CA PHE A 232 -1.78 18.94 24.44
C PHE A 232 -1.68 18.21 25.78
N VAL A 233 -0.85 17.16 25.87
CA VAL A 233 -0.66 16.42 27.13
C VAL A 233 -0.11 17.35 28.22
N ARG A 234 0.87 18.19 27.89
CA ARG A 234 1.48 19.13 28.81
C ARG A 234 0.50 20.22 29.29
N SER A 235 -0.42 20.65 28.45
CA SER A 235 -1.42 21.66 28.83
C SER A 235 -2.59 21.11 29.64
N ASN A 236 -2.73 19.77 29.73
CA ASN A 236 -3.84 19.10 30.40
C ASN A 236 -3.39 18.21 31.57
N THR A 237 -2.26 18.53 32.19
CA THR A 237 -1.64 17.74 33.28
C THR A 237 -2.59 17.42 34.41
N GLN A 238 -3.35 18.41 34.87
CA GLN A 238 -4.32 18.23 35.99
C GLN A 238 -5.43 17.23 35.62
N LEU A 239 -5.96 17.32 34.40
CA LEU A 239 -6.98 16.38 33.91
C LEU A 239 -6.45 14.96 33.78
N LEU A 240 -5.20 14.82 33.38
CA LEU A 240 -4.54 13.54 33.13
C LEU A 240 -3.87 12.94 34.39
N GLY A 241 -3.81 13.68 35.50
CA GLY A 241 -3.14 13.23 36.71
C GLY A 241 -1.63 13.11 36.59
N ILE A 242 -1.01 13.97 35.75
CA ILE A 242 0.44 14.00 35.52
C ILE A 242 1.04 15.17 36.30
N ASP A 243 2.19 14.93 36.94
CA ASP A 243 2.93 16.00 37.63
C ASP A 243 3.61 16.91 36.57
N GLU A 244 3.41 18.22 36.72
CA GLU A 244 4.04 19.20 35.84
C GLU A 244 5.58 19.13 35.88
N ASP A 245 6.13 18.79 37.01
CA ASP A 245 7.57 18.63 37.20
C ASP A 245 8.17 17.47 36.39
N ASP A 246 7.38 16.43 36.10
CA ASP A 246 7.85 15.29 35.30
C ASP A 246 8.28 15.68 33.89
N PHE A 247 7.65 16.71 33.32
CA PHE A 247 8.05 17.22 31.98
C PHE A 247 9.41 17.92 31.99
N ALA A 248 9.79 18.54 33.11
CA ALA A 248 11.08 19.20 33.24
C ALA A 248 12.23 18.22 33.58
N LYS A 249 11.88 17.08 34.22
CA LYS A 249 12.84 16.08 34.70
C LYS A 249 13.02 14.90 33.76
N SER A 250 12.18 14.80 32.70
CA SER A 250 12.20 13.67 31.77
C SER A 250 12.32 14.12 30.32
N ASP A 251 13.14 13.43 29.55
CA ASP A 251 13.14 13.51 28.11
C ASP A 251 12.16 12.46 27.54
N LEU A 252 11.41 12.84 26.53
CA LEU A 252 10.46 11.96 25.84
C LEU A 252 11.05 11.48 24.51
N HIS A 253 11.19 10.17 24.33
CA HIS A 253 11.54 9.58 23.07
C HIS A 253 10.32 8.91 22.45
N ILE A 254 9.94 9.35 21.24
CA ILE A 254 8.90 8.73 20.44
C ILE A 254 9.57 8.01 19.28
N HIS A 255 9.28 6.72 19.15
CA HIS A 255 9.75 5.88 18.06
C HIS A 255 8.58 5.26 17.31
N ILE A 256 8.63 5.31 15.98
CA ILE A 256 7.70 4.57 15.12
C ILE A 256 8.54 3.58 14.31
N PRO A 257 8.48 2.26 14.62
CA PRO A 257 9.21 1.22 13.92
C PRO A 257 8.97 1.23 12.40
N ASP A 258 9.65 0.38 11.65
CA ASP A 258 9.66 0.32 10.17
C ASP A 258 10.35 1.50 9.49
N GLY A 259 11.51 1.87 9.99
CA GLY A 259 12.29 3.01 9.52
C GLY A 259 12.72 3.00 8.04
N ALA A 260 12.40 1.95 7.28
CA ALA A 260 12.69 1.89 5.84
C ALA A 260 11.68 2.70 5.01
N ILE A 261 10.44 2.86 5.49
CA ILE A 261 9.35 3.53 4.78
C ILE A 261 9.14 4.91 5.40
N PRO A 262 9.23 6.02 4.63
CA PRO A 262 8.86 7.34 5.11
C PRO A 262 7.38 7.36 5.52
N LYS A 263 7.10 7.93 6.70
CA LYS A 263 5.75 8.04 7.23
C LYS A 263 5.42 9.51 7.39
N ASP A 264 4.29 9.91 6.84
CA ASP A 264 3.79 11.27 6.96
C ASP A 264 2.27 11.30 6.99
N GLY A 265 1.70 12.25 7.71
CA GLY A 265 0.27 12.47 7.78
C GLY A 265 -0.23 12.87 9.16
N PRO A 266 -1.40 13.54 9.25
CA PRO A 266 -1.96 14.06 10.49
C PRO A 266 -2.68 12.98 11.34
N SER A 267 -3.00 11.82 10.78
CA SER A 267 -3.82 10.77 11.44
C SER A 267 -3.17 10.14 12.66
N ALA A 268 -1.85 10.27 12.81
CA ALA A 268 -1.11 9.74 13.94
C ALA A 268 -1.27 10.55 15.26
N GLY A 269 -1.88 11.73 15.23
CA GLY A 269 -1.97 12.63 16.40
C GLY A 269 -2.61 11.98 17.62
N LEU A 270 -3.74 11.29 17.44
CA LEU A 270 -4.45 10.62 18.56
C LEU A 270 -3.64 9.46 19.16
N PRO A 271 -3.15 8.47 18.40
CA PRO A 271 -2.34 7.40 18.97
C PRO A 271 -1.01 7.90 19.54
N LEU A 272 -0.39 8.95 18.99
CA LEU A 272 0.76 9.61 19.60
C LEU A 272 0.43 10.18 20.98
N MET A 273 -0.69 10.90 21.09
CA MET A 273 -1.16 11.44 22.36
C MET A 273 -1.41 10.33 23.39
N ILE A 274 -2.05 9.23 23.00
CA ILE A 274 -2.34 8.08 23.89
C ILE A 274 -1.04 7.43 24.37
N ALA A 275 -0.06 7.22 23.49
CA ALA A 275 1.23 6.66 23.86
C ALA A 275 1.97 7.57 24.86
N ILE A 276 1.95 8.89 24.65
CA ILE A 276 2.55 9.86 25.55
C ILE A 276 1.87 9.84 26.93
N ILE A 277 0.54 9.91 26.97
CA ILE A 277 -0.23 9.84 28.24
C ILE A 277 0.10 8.55 28.98
N SER A 278 0.09 7.42 28.30
CA SER A 278 0.43 6.12 28.87
C SER A 278 1.84 6.11 29.47
N ALA A 279 2.82 6.68 28.77
CA ALA A 279 4.20 6.76 29.24
C ALA A 279 4.30 7.57 30.57
N PHE A 280 3.62 8.72 30.67
CA PHE A 280 3.63 9.55 31.85
C PHE A 280 2.82 8.95 33.03
N THR A 281 1.62 8.45 32.73
CA THR A 281 0.73 7.89 33.76
C THR A 281 1.07 6.48 34.22
N LYS A 282 1.96 5.78 33.45
CA LYS A 282 2.30 4.36 33.62
C LYS A 282 1.10 3.41 33.47
N ASN A 283 0.02 3.88 32.87
CA ASN A 283 -1.16 3.07 32.58
C ASN A 283 -0.99 2.40 31.21
N PRO A 284 -1.10 1.06 31.11
CA PRO A 284 -0.93 0.37 29.85
C PRO A 284 -2.09 0.66 28.88
N VAL A 285 -1.77 0.78 27.59
CA VAL A 285 -2.75 0.91 26.52
C VAL A 285 -3.28 -0.47 26.16
N LYS A 286 -4.59 -0.56 25.87
CA LYS A 286 -5.19 -1.80 25.39
C LYS A 286 -4.69 -2.13 23.98
N ASN A 287 -4.16 -3.33 23.81
CA ASN A 287 -3.63 -3.82 22.54
C ASN A 287 -4.69 -4.13 21.46
N GLU A 288 -5.98 -4.05 21.82
CA GLU A 288 -7.11 -4.32 20.95
C GLU A 288 -7.66 -3.04 20.28
N VAL A 289 -7.13 -1.87 20.65
CA VAL A 289 -7.59 -0.57 20.20
C VAL A 289 -6.50 0.09 19.35
N ALA A 290 -6.88 0.56 18.14
CA ALA A 290 -6.06 1.34 17.22
C ALA A 290 -6.78 2.61 16.81
#